data_a3e8c4cb648448f88af1de392a0f4704
#
_entry.id   a3e8c4cb648448f88af1de392a0f4704
#
_cell.length_a   1.000
_cell.length_b   1.000
_cell.length_c   1.000
_cell.angle_alpha   90.00
_cell.angle_beta   90.00
_cell.angle_gamma   90.00
#
_symmetry.space_group_name_H-M   'P 1'
#
loop_
_entity.id
_entity.type
_entity.pdbx_description
1 polymer ?
#
loop_
_entity_poly.entity_id
_entity_poly.type
_entity_poly.pdbx_seq_one_letter_code
_entity_poly.pdbx_strand_id
1 'polypeptide(L)'
;MAKYTYSKSGVDINKGNKFIENIKKTIKSDKNKSSKASVIGGFAGHFKLKSFKNSPYLVAATDGVGTKLEIANDMNNHKTIGIDLVAMCVNDIVVTG
;
A
#
# COMPACT_ATOMS: atom_id res chain seq x y z
N MET A 1 -22.11 -26.17 -8.32
CA MET A 1 -21.67 -25.07 -7.42
C MET A 1 -21.11 -23.92 -8.23
N ALA A 2 -21.56 -22.69 -8.01
CA ALA A 2 -21.00 -21.53 -8.68
C ALA A 2 -19.55 -21.33 -8.22
N LYS A 3 -18.60 -21.35 -9.16
CA LYS A 3 -17.18 -21.14 -8.84
C LYS A 3 -16.94 -19.65 -8.62
N TYR A 4 -16.69 -19.26 -7.39
CA TYR A 4 -16.27 -17.89 -7.05
C TYR A 4 -14.85 -17.64 -7.54
N THR A 5 -14.63 -16.52 -8.22
CA THR A 5 -13.30 -16.10 -8.68
C THR A 5 -13.12 -14.61 -8.38
N TYR A 6 -11.90 -14.16 -8.22
CA TYR A 6 -11.57 -12.73 -8.05
C TYR A 6 -12.19 -11.86 -9.15
N SER A 7 -12.09 -12.30 -10.41
CA SER A 7 -12.65 -11.59 -11.56
C SER A 7 -14.17 -11.42 -11.45
N LYS A 8 -14.90 -12.47 -11.04
CA LYS A 8 -16.36 -12.40 -10.84
C LYS A 8 -16.76 -11.50 -9.67
N SER A 9 -15.87 -11.32 -8.70
CA SER A 9 -16.06 -10.43 -7.56
C SER A 9 -15.59 -9.00 -7.83
N GLY A 10 -15.29 -8.65 -9.08
CA GLY A 10 -14.87 -7.31 -9.48
C GLY A 10 -13.38 -7.03 -9.31
N VAL A 11 -12.58 -8.03 -8.91
CA VAL A 11 -11.12 -7.89 -8.73
C VAL A 11 -10.41 -8.43 -9.96
N ASP A 12 -9.85 -7.54 -10.77
CA ASP A 12 -9.06 -7.88 -11.97
C ASP A 12 -7.58 -7.57 -11.72
N ILE A 13 -6.82 -8.61 -11.40
CA ILE A 13 -5.39 -8.51 -11.09
C ILE A 13 -4.60 -7.94 -12.28
N ASN A 14 -4.93 -8.34 -13.51
CA ASN A 14 -4.23 -7.87 -14.70
C ASN A 14 -4.45 -6.38 -14.95
N LYS A 15 -5.69 -5.90 -14.76
CA LYS A 15 -5.99 -4.46 -14.81
C LYS A 15 -5.24 -3.69 -13.73
N GLY A 16 -5.18 -4.23 -12.51
CA GLY A 16 -4.41 -3.64 -11.41
C GLY A 16 -2.93 -3.50 -11.78
N ASN A 17 -2.30 -4.56 -12.25
CA ASN A 17 -0.89 -4.54 -12.66
C ASN A 17 -0.64 -3.53 -13.80
N LYS A 18 -1.50 -3.51 -14.82
CA LYS A 18 -1.40 -2.55 -15.92
C LYS A 18 -1.57 -1.10 -15.47
N PHE A 19 -2.43 -0.86 -14.48
CA PHE A 19 -2.60 0.46 -13.88
C PHE A 19 -1.31 0.92 -13.18
N ILE A 20 -0.67 0.06 -12.39
CA ILE A 20 0.61 0.35 -11.73
C ILE A 20 1.71 0.65 -12.76
N GLU A 21 1.79 -0.12 -13.87
CA GLU A 21 2.74 0.16 -14.96
C GLU A 21 2.50 1.54 -15.59
N ASN A 22 1.25 1.93 -15.79
CA ASN A 22 0.91 3.24 -16.33
C ASN A 22 1.33 4.36 -15.37
N ILE A 23 1.08 4.21 -14.06
CA ILE A 23 1.56 5.15 -13.03
C ILE A 23 3.07 5.29 -13.10
N LYS A 24 3.82 4.18 -13.16
CA LYS A 24 5.29 4.19 -13.29
C LYS A 24 5.76 4.96 -14.53
N LYS A 25 5.08 4.81 -15.66
CA LYS A 25 5.38 5.55 -16.90
C LYS A 25 5.12 7.05 -16.74
N THR A 26 3.97 7.42 -16.17
CA THR A 26 3.59 8.81 -15.93
C THR A 26 4.61 9.52 -15.04
N ILE A 27 5.02 8.89 -13.93
CA ILE A 27 6.00 9.47 -13.01
C ILE A 27 7.38 9.58 -13.66
N LYS A 28 7.78 8.60 -14.51
CA LYS A 28 9.05 8.69 -15.27
C LYS A 28 9.05 9.83 -16.29
N SER A 29 7.91 10.16 -16.86
CA SER A 29 7.77 11.25 -17.83
C SER A 29 7.75 12.64 -17.19
N ASP A 30 7.50 12.73 -15.89
CA ASP A 30 7.54 13.99 -15.15
C ASP A 30 8.99 14.50 -15.05
N LYS A 31 9.23 15.69 -15.62
CA LYS A 31 10.55 16.33 -15.63
C LYS A 31 11.01 16.81 -14.26
N ASN A 32 10.13 16.90 -13.29
CA ASN A 32 10.45 17.18 -11.87
C ASN A 32 11.04 15.93 -11.20
N LYS A 33 12.33 15.72 -11.41
CA LYS A 33 13.13 14.51 -11.06
C LYS A 33 13.29 14.21 -9.57
N SER A 34 12.42 14.65 -8.68
CA SER A 34 12.58 14.37 -7.24
C SER A 34 12.04 12.99 -6.82
N SER A 35 11.17 12.35 -7.60
CA SER A 35 10.61 11.05 -7.29
C SER A 35 11.23 9.95 -8.16
N LYS A 36 11.95 9.03 -7.54
CA LYS A 36 12.45 7.84 -8.22
C LYS A 36 11.30 6.86 -8.40
N ALA A 37 10.69 6.82 -9.59
CA ALA A 37 9.64 5.85 -9.96
C ALA A 37 10.05 4.36 -9.77
N SER A 38 11.34 4.09 -9.50
CA SER A 38 11.87 2.76 -9.21
C SER A 38 11.42 2.18 -7.87
N VAL A 39 10.79 2.98 -7.00
CA VAL A 39 10.36 2.59 -5.64
C VAL A 39 8.88 2.23 -5.58
N ILE A 40 8.12 2.40 -6.68
CA ILE A 40 6.70 2.04 -6.72
C ILE A 40 6.54 0.54 -6.86
N GLY A 41 5.80 -0.07 -5.91
CA GLY A 41 5.45 -1.50 -5.93
C GLY A 41 5.77 -2.24 -4.63
N GLY A 42 6.36 -1.58 -3.63
CA GLY A 42 6.45 -2.07 -2.26
C GLY A 42 5.23 -1.68 -1.42
N PHE A 43 5.14 -2.20 -0.21
CA PHE A 43 4.05 -1.91 0.75
C PHE A 43 4.28 -0.62 1.52
N ALA A 44 5.52 -0.12 1.60
CA ALA A 44 5.87 1.12 2.29
C ALA A 44 6.57 2.11 1.37
N GLY A 45 6.39 3.41 1.66
CA GLY A 45 7.11 4.49 1.02
C GLY A 45 8.45 4.75 1.70
N HIS A 46 9.50 4.98 0.93
CA HIS A 46 10.86 5.25 1.42
C HIS A 46 11.31 6.63 0.98
N PHE A 47 11.80 7.43 1.94
CA PHE A 47 12.36 8.74 1.65
C PHE A 47 13.74 8.89 2.30
N LYS A 48 14.78 9.13 1.49
CA LYS A 48 16.15 9.30 1.99
C LYS A 48 16.37 10.71 2.51
N LEU A 49 16.76 10.82 3.77
CA LEU A 49 17.06 12.09 4.44
C LEU A 49 18.52 12.50 4.21
N LYS A 50 18.81 13.08 3.06
CA LYS A 50 20.18 13.42 2.60
C LYS A 50 20.88 14.45 3.50
N SER A 51 20.14 15.32 4.16
CA SER A 51 20.68 16.39 5.01
C SER A 51 21.17 15.89 6.38
N PHE A 52 20.95 14.63 6.72
CA PHE A 52 21.37 14.03 7.98
C PHE A 52 22.62 13.17 7.80
N LYS A 53 23.44 13.13 8.86
CA LYS A 53 24.60 12.23 8.93
C LYS A 53 24.13 10.79 8.66
N ASN A 54 24.87 10.04 7.84
CA ASN A 54 24.55 8.68 7.39
C ASN A 54 23.31 8.56 6.47
N SER A 55 22.68 9.69 6.09
CA SER A 55 21.52 9.72 5.16
C SER A 55 20.48 8.63 5.46
N PRO A 56 19.86 8.61 6.67
CA PRO A 56 18.88 7.61 7.04
C PRO A 56 17.66 7.68 6.11
N TYR A 57 16.85 6.60 6.12
CA TYR A 57 15.59 6.57 5.42
C TYR A 57 14.43 6.81 6.38
N LEU A 58 13.50 7.65 5.97
CA LEU A 58 12.15 7.67 6.53
C LEU A 58 11.32 6.62 5.80
N VAL A 59 10.69 5.73 6.55
CA VAL A 59 9.78 4.70 6.01
C VAL A 59 8.38 4.99 6.52
N ALA A 60 7.40 4.97 5.62
CA ALA A 60 6.00 5.25 5.96
C ALA A 60 5.08 4.23 5.27
N ALA A 61 4.08 3.74 6.01
CA ALA A 61 3.03 2.87 5.50
C ALA A 61 1.66 3.38 5.94
N THR A 62 0.64 3.02 5.20
CA THR A 62 -0.77 3.32 5.51
C THR A 62 -1.65 2.17 5.07
N ASP A 63 -2.68 1.89 5.82
CA ASP A 63 -3.66 0.83 5.53
C ASP A 63 -5.07 1.31 5.88
N GLY A 64 -6.09 0.65 5.32
CA GLY A 64 -7.50 0.92 5.58
C GLY A 64 -8.23 -0.22 6.29
N VAL A 65 -7.54 -1.26 6.76
CA VAL A 65 -8.06 -2.51 7.36
C VAL A 65 -8.88 -3.39 6.40
N GLY A 66 -9.56 -2.80 5.40
CA GLY A 66 -10.33 -3.55 4.41
C GLY A 66 -11.63 -4.15 4.96
N THR A 67 -11.96 -5.40 4.57
CA THR A 67 -13.25 -6.06 4.85
C THR A 67 -13.55 -6.29 6.33
N LYS A 68 -12.55 -6.36 7.20
CA LYS A 68 -12.77 -6.41 8.66
C LYS A 68 -13.53 -5.19 9.16
N LEU A 69 -13.31 -4.02 8.56
CA LEU A 69 -14.02 -2.80 8.95
C LEU A 69 -15.52 -2.90 8.62
N GLU A 70 -15.90 -3.51 7.49
CA GLU A 70 -17.31 -3.78 7.18
C GLU A 70 -17.95 -4.68 8.23
N ILE A 71 -17.28 -5.78 8.61
CA ILE A 71 -17.76 -6.68 9.67
C ILE A 71 -17.90 -5.94 10.99
N ALA A 72 -16.94 -5.08 11.34
CA ALA A 72 -17.00 -4.28 12.56
C ALA A 72 -18.20 -3.31 12.55
N ASN A 73 -18.51 -2.74 11.39
CA ASN A 73 -19.68 -1.88 11.19
C ASN A 73 -20.98 -2.67 11.35
N ASP A 74 -21.10 -3.81 10.70
CA ASP A 74 -22.29 -4.68 10.76
C ASP A 74 -22.57 -5.17 12.17
N MET A 75 -21.51 -5.48 12.92
CA MET A 75 -21.58 -5.91 14.32
C MET A 75 -21.68 -4.75 15.32
N ASN A 76 -21.55 -3.50 14.86
CA ASN A 76 -21.41 -2.30 15.68
C ASN A 76 -20.35 -2.49 16.81
N ASN A 77 -19.23 -3.10 16.48
CA ASN A 77 -18.15 -3.40 17.41
C ASN A 77 -16.78 -3.01 16.84
N HIS A 78 -16.26 -1.88 17.26
CA HIS A 78 -15.02 -1.28 16.77
C HIS A 78 -13.85 -1.36 17.77
N LYS A 79 -14.00 -2.10 18.88
CA LYS A 79 -13.04 -2.08 20.00
C LYS A 79 -11.63 -2.50 19.61
N THR A 80 -11.47 -3.41 18.64
CA THR A 80 -10.19 -3.98 18.25
C THR A 80 -9.68 -3.52 16.90
N ILE A 81 -10.50 -2.78 16.14
CA ILE A 81 -10.18 -2.42 14.76
C ILE A 81 -8.90 -1.56 14.64
N GLY A 82 -8.63 -0.72 15.65
CA GLY A 82 -7.41 0.07 15.71
C GLY A 82 -6.15 -0.78 15.91
N ILE A 83 -6.26 -1.92 16.59
CA ILE A 83 -5.15 -2.88 16.74
C ILE A 83 -4.81 -3.50 15.37
N ASP A 84 -5.83 -3.91 14.61
CA ASP A 84 -5.66 -4.42 13.25
C ASP A 84 -5.00 -3.38 12.33
N LEU A 85 -5.44 -2.13 12.38
CA LEU A 85 -4.87 -1.03 11.59
C LEU A 85 -3.37 -0.85 11.87
N VAL A 86 -3.00 -0.75 13.15
CA VAL A 86 -1.60 -0.60 13.56
C VAL A 86 -0.77 -1.81 13.15
N ALA A 87 -1.29 -3.03 13.36
CA ALA A 87 -0.59 -4.25 12.99
C ALA A 87 -0.31 -4.34 11.48
N MET A 88 -1.27 -3.97 10.63
CA MET A 88 -1.10 -3.95 9.17
C MET A 88 -0.01 -2.95 8.75
N CYS A 89 -0.07 -1.71 9.25
CA CYS A 89 0.94 -0.70 8.95
C CYS A 89 2.34 -1.10 9.46
N VAL A 90 2.44 -1.68 10.65
CA VAL A 90 3.72 -2.16 11.21
C VAL A 90 4.30 -3.29 10.37
N ASN A 91 3.49 -4.25 9.93
CA ASN A 91 3.95 -5.32 9.05
C ASN A 91 4.51 -4.80 7.74
N ASP A 92 3.86 -3.83 7.12
CA ASP A 92 4.33 -3.19 5.89
C ASP A 92 5.68 -2.47 6.06
N ILE A 93 5.93 -1.90 7.24
CA ILE A 93 7.21 -1.27 7.57
C ILE A 93 8.28 -2.33 7.84
N VAL A 94 7.98 -3.36 8.64
CA VAL A 94 8.95 -4.39 9.06
C VAL A 94 9.50 -5.17 7.87
N VAL A 95 8.70 -5.47 6.85
CA VAL A 95 9.17 -6.20 5.65
C VAL A 95 10.13 -5.38 4.77
N THR A 96 10.34 -4.13 5.09
CA THR A 96 11.32 -3.30 4.37
C THR A 96 12.76 -3.44 4.86
N GLY A 97 12.99 -4.11 5.99
CA GLY A 97 14.30 -4.39 6.60
C GLY A 97 14.65 -3.46 7.73
#